data_b87984b76409009d2c22b1fbac56fda6
#
_entry.id   b87984b76409009d2c22b1fbac56fda6
#
_cell.length_a   1.000
_cell.length_b   1.000
_cell.length_c   1.000
_cell.angle_alpha   90.00
_cell.angle_beta   90.00
_cell.angle_gamma   90.00
#
_symmetry.space_group_name_H-M   'P 1'
#
loop_
_entity.id
_entity.type
_entity.pdbx_description
1 polymer ?
#
loop_
_entity_poly.entity_id
_entity_poly.type
_entity_poly.pdbx_seq_one_letter_code
_entity_poly.pdbx_strand_id
1 'polypeptide(L)'
;MWIYEKKLQYPVKIANPNPRLAGIIVDALGGPDGETGAAMRYLNQRYTMPSGKVIGLLTDIGSEELGHAEMVAAILYQLTRNLTPAEIKAGGFDKYFVGHGDGIYPCAASGEPFTAMAISSKGDHISDLQEDLAADAAIIKEQPLREKSRKPLKYKAFSHLGKTPGNRIPAIT
;
A
#
# COMPACT_ATOMS: atom_id res chain seq x y z
N MET A 1 10.54 -2.21 20.15
CA MET A 1 11.18 -3.38 19.49
C MET A 1 10.29 -3.82 18.37
N TRP A 2 10.85 -4.01 17.19
CA TRP A 2 10.12 -4.58 16.06
C TRP A 2 9.98 -6.09 16.23
N ILE A 3 8.75 -6.61 16.11
CA ILE A 3 8.48 -8.06 16.14
C ILE A 3 7.84 -8.43 14.80
N TYR A 4 8.44 -9.38 14.10
CA TYR A 4 7.94 -9.91 12.84
C TYR A 4 7.47 -11.36 13.02
N GLU A 5 6.20 -11.62 12.71
CA GLU A 5 5.65 -12.96 12.59
C GLU A 5 5.76 -13.42 11.13
N LYS A 6 6.29 -14.60 10.87
CA LYS A 6 6.47 -15.16 9.51
C LYS A 6 5.14 -15.62 8.89
N LYS A 7 4.15 -14.74 8.92
CA LYS A 7 2.81 -14.94 8.30
C LYS A 7 2.25 -13.60 7.90
N LEU A 8 1.49 -13.59 6.80
CA LEU A 8 0.75 -12.40 6.41
C LEU A 8 -0.35 -12.09 7.44
N GLN A 9 -0.64 -10.83 7.67
CA GLN A 9 -1.73 -10.37 8.53
C GLN A 9 -3.07 -10.97 8.08
N TYR A 10 -3.30 -11.01 6.76
CA TYR A 10 -4.41 -11.75 6.16
C TYR A 10 -3.89 -12.66 5.04
N PRO A 11 -4.47 -13.86 4.87
CA PRO A 11 -4.02 -14.79 3.84
C PRO A 11 -4.33 -14.27 2.44
N VAL A 12 -3.33 -14.26 1.58
CA VAL A 12 -3.46 -13.94 0.15
C VAL A 12 -3.50 -15.24 -0.64
N LYS A 13 -4.59 -15.47 -1.39
CA LYS A 13 -4.76 -16.66 -2.23
C LYS A 13 -5.32 -16.26 -3.58
N ILE A 14 -4.48 -16.23 -4.60
CA ILE A 14 -4.83 -15.91 -5.99
C ILE A 14 -4.69 -17.17 -6.82
N ALA A 15 -5.81 -17.65 -7.38
CA ALA A 15 -5.83 -18.88 -8.15
C ALA A 15 -5.16 -18.71 -9.52
N ASN A 16 -5.46 -17.61 -10.21
CA ASN A 16 -5.00 -17.39 -11.58
C ASN A 16 -4.12 -16.15 -11.67
N PRO A 17 -2.90 -16.26 -12.19
CA PRO A 17 -2.04 -15.12 -12.48
C PRO A 17 -2.72 -14.13 -13.44
N ASN A 18 -2.43 -12.85 -13.28
CA ASN A 18 -2.98 -11.78 -14.12
C ASN A 18 -2.04 -10.57 -14.13
N PRO A 19 -1.11 -10.47 -15.08
CA PRO A 19 -0.12 -9.41 -15.12
C PRO A 19 -0.72 -8.02 -15.38
N ARG A 20 -1.88 -7.93 -16.04
CA ARG A 20 -2.59 -6.64 -16.20
C ARG A 20 -3.13 -6.12 -14.88
N LEU A 21 -3.68 -7.01 -14.05
CA LEU A 21 -4.14 -6.64 -12.72
C LEU A 21 -2.96 -6.28 -11.81
N ALA A 22 -1.84 -6.98 -11.93
CA ALA A 22 -0.63 -6.64 -11.22
C ALA A 22 -0.17 -5.20 -11.53
N GLY A 23 -0.24 -4.75 -12.79
CA GLY A 23 0.08 -3.38 -13.19
C GLY A 23 -0.82 -2.29 -12.58
N ILE A 24 -2.02 -2.67 -12.09
CA ILE A 24 -2.88 -1.76 -11.33
C ILE A 24 -2.52 -1.80 -9.84
N ILE A 25 -2.23 -2.99 -9.33
CA ILE A 25 -1.96 -3.19 -7.90
C ILE A 25 -0.57 -2.68 -7.49
N VAL A 26 0.39 -2.62 -8.42
CA VAL A 26 1.77 -2.18 -8.10
C VAL A 26 1.82 -0.77 -7.50
N ASP A 27 0.88 0.09 -7.85
CA ASP A 27 0.75 1.43 -7.29
C ASP A 27 0.51 1.41 -5.78
N ALA A 28 -0.28 0.45 -5.30
CA ALA A 28 -0.51 0.26 -3.88
C ALA A 28 0.76 -0.19 -3.12
N LEU A 29 1.79 -0.72 -3.80
CA LEU A 29 3.07 -1.03 -3.17
C LEU A 29 4.00 0.19 -3.13
N GLY A 30 4.21 0.85 -4.27
CA GLY A 30 5.28 1.83 -4.45
C GLY A 30 4.84 3.16 -5.05
N GLY A 31 3.54 3.40 -5.23
CA GLY A 31 3.01 4.71 -5.62
C GLY A 31 3.16 5.75 -4.51
N PRO A 32 2.89 7.03 -4.80
CA PRO A 32 3.03 8.12 -3.83
C PRO A 32 2.24 7.90 -2.53
N ASP A 33 1.05 7.33 -2.64
CA ASP A 33 0.16 7.01 -1.52
C ASP A 33 0.09 5.49 -1.27
N GLY A 34 1.05 4.73 -1.80
CA GLY A 34 1.16 3.30 -1.56
C GLY A 34 1.70 2.97 -0.17
N GLU A 35 1.53 1.70 0.23
CA GLU A 35 1.82 1.22 1.59
C GLU A 35 3.27 1.46 2.04
N THR A 36 4.24 1.39 1.11
CA THR A 36 5.65 1.69 1.42
C THR A 36 5.85 3.15 1.82
N GLY A 37 5.24 4.07 1.07
CA GLY A 37 5.27 5.51 1.37
C GLY A 37 4.54 5.84 2.66
N ALA A 38 3.34 5.29 2.85
CA ALA A 38 2.51 5.48 4.04
C ALA A 38 3.22 5.02 5.30
N ALA A 39 3.80 3.82 5.31
CA ALA A 39 4.56 3.31 6.44
C ALA A 39 5.72 4.26 6.82
N MET A 40 6.53 4.66 5.85
CA MET A 40 7.65 5.58 6.09
C MET A 40 7.18 6.95 6.54
N ARG A 41 6.08 7.45 6.03
CA ARG A 41 5.46 8.72 6.41
C ARG A 41 5.10 8.73 7.89
N TYR A 42 4.24 7.84 8.34
CA TYR A 42 3.80 7.75 9.73
C TYR A 42 4.94 7.49 10.72
N LEU A 43 5.86 6.59 10.38
CA LEU A 43 7.00 6.27 11.23
C LEU A 43 8.02 7.40 11.35
N ASN A 44 8.09 8.33 10.39
CA ASN A 44 8.91 9.53 10.48
C ASN A 44 8.18 10.67 11.21
N GLN A 45 6.92 10.92 10.88
CA GLN A 45 6.14 12.02 11.47
C GLN A 45 5.99 11.88 12.99
N ARG A 46 5.91 10.64 13.51
CA ARG A 46 5.77 10.39 14.96
C ARG A 46 6.78 11.10 15.83
N TYR A 47 8.00 11.37 15.33
CA TYR A 47 9.06 12.01 16.12
C TYR A 47 8.86 13.52 16.31
N THR A 48 7.97 14.13 15.56
CA THR A 48 7.66 15.56 15.66
C THR A 48 6.31 15.86 16.31
N MET A 49 5.56 14.81 16.70
CA MET A 49 4.24 14.96 17.30
C MET A 49 4.30 15.47 18.74
N PRO A 50 3.33 16.33 19.14
CA PRO A 50 3.39 17.04 20.42
C PRO A 50 3.01 16.18 21.64
N SER A 51 2.47 14.99 21.44
CA SER A 51 2.04 14.14 22.56
C SER A 51 2.35 12.67 22.36
N GLY A 52 2.66 11.97 23.45
CA GLY A 52 2.92 10.52 23.43
C GLY A 52 1.73 9.69 22.91
N LYS A 53 0.49 10.19 23.06
CA LYS A 53 -0.70 9.52 22.52
C LYS A 53 -0.70 9.51 21.00
N VAL A 54 -0.38 10.64 20.37
CA VAL A 54 -0.31 10.74 18.90
C VAL A 54 0.92 9.99 18.37
N ILE A 55 2.05 10.05 19.08
CA ILE A 55 3.24 9.24 18.74
C ILE A 55 2.90 7.75 18.73
N GLY A 56 2.17 7.26 19.75
CA GLY A 56 1.72 5.87 19.81
C GLY A 56 0.81 5.50 18.64
N LEU A 57 -0.17 6.34 18.35
CA LEU A 57 -1.10 6.14 17.23
C LEU A 57 -0.37 6.04 15.89
N LEU A 58 0.53 6.98 15.57
CA LEU A 58 1.30 6.94 14.32
C LEU A 58 2.27 5.75 14.27
N THR A 59 2.73 5.28 15.42
CA THR A 59 3.56 4.07 15.49
C THR A 59 2.73 2.83 15.14
N ASP A 60 1.52 2.73 15.67
CA ASP A 60 0.61 1.61 15.39
C ASP A 60 0.23 1.59 13.91
N ILE A 61 -0.24 2.72 13.37
CA ILE A 61 -0.61 2.83 11.96
C ILE A 61 0.60 2.52 11.06
N GLY A 62 1.73 3.16 11.26
CA GLY A 62 2.90 2.96 10.40
C GLY A 62 3.46 1.53 10.44
N SER A 63 3.31 0.82 11.56
CA SER A 63 3.67 -0.60 11.63
C SER A 63 2.63 -1.50 10.94
N GLU A 64 1.36 -1.13 10.94
CA GLU A 64 0.30 -1.82 10.21
C GLU A 64 0.52 -1.70 8.70
N GLU A 65 0.91 -0.51 8.21
CA GLU A 65 1.22 -0.29 6.78
C GLU A 65 2.38 -1.14 6.27
N LEU A 66 3.35 -1.49 7.11
CA LEU A 66 4.37 -2.47 6.73
C LEU A 66 3.78 -3.87 6.50
N GLY A 67 2.79 -4.25 7.28
CA GLY A 67 2.04 -5.49 7.08
C GLY A 67 1.20 -5.46 5.79
N HIS A 68 0.61 -4.30 5.47
CA HIS A 68 -0.12 -4.08 4.21
C HIS A 68 0.83 -4.16 3.01
N ALA A 69 2.00 -3.52 3.07
CA ALA A 69 3.02 -3.60 2.03
C ALA A 69 3.42 -5.06 1.75
N GLU A 70 3.60 -5.87 2.79
CA GLU A 70 3.88 -7.30 2.66
C GLU A 70 2.73 -8.06 1.95
N MET A 71 1.48 -7.77 2.30
CA MET A 71 0.32 -8.37 1.64
C MET A 71 0.21 -7.97 0.17
N VAL A 72 0.42 -6.69 -0.16
CA VAL A 72 0.42 -6.19 -1.54
C VAL A 72 1.54 -6.85 -2.35
N ALA A 73 2.74 -6.97 -1.78
CA ALA A 73 3.85 -7.69 -2.42
C ALA A 73 3.50 -9.16 -2.67
N ALA A 74 2.85 -9.83 -1.72
CA ALA A 74 2.38 -11.21 -1.89
C ALA A 74 1.31 -11.34 -2.99
N ILE A 75 0.42 -10.34 -3.12
CA ILE A 75 -0.56 -10.27 -4.22
C ILE A 75 0.15 -10.15 -5.57
N LEU A 76 1.10 -9.22 -5.69
CA LEU A 76 1.88 -9.01 -6.91
C LEU A 76 2.63 -10.26 -7.32
N TYR A 77 3.29 -10.92 -6.37
CA TYR A 77 3.96 -12.20 -6.61
C TYR A 77 3.00 -13.26 -7.14
N GLN A 78 1.83 -13.42 -6.50
CA GLN A 78 0.86 -14.44 -6.93
C GLN A 78 0.17 -14.10 -8.26
N LEU A 79 0.07 -12.83 -8.62
CA LEU A 79 -0.47 -12.38 -9.92
C LEU A 79 0.51 -12.59 -11.07
N THR A 80 1.81 -12.71 -10.78
CA THR A 80 2.87 -12.79 -11.79
C THR A 80 3.62 -14.11 -11.80
N ARG A 81 3.46 -14.94 -10.77
CA ARG A 81 4.17 -16.22 -10.65
C ARG A 81 3.86 -17.17 -11.81
N ASN A 82 4.87 -17.93 -12.20
CA ASN A 82 4.78 -18.99 -13.22
C ASN A 82 4.32 -18.49 -14.61
N LEU A 83 4.40 -17.19 -14.87
CA LEU A 83 4.18 -16.62 -16.20
C LEU A 83 5.50 -16.61 -16.98
N THR A 84 5.37 -16.85 -18.27
CA THR A 84 6.50 -16.69 -19.20
C THR A 84 6.81 -15.20 -19.43
N PRO A 85 8.03 -14.83 -19.83
CA PRO A 85 8.35 -13.44 -20.19
C PRO A 85 7.42 -12.85 -21.27
N ALA A 86 6.96 -13.69 -22.19
CA ALA A 86 6.00 -13.28 -23.22
C ALA A 86 4.64 -12.91 -22.66
N GLU A 87 4.12 -13.68 -21.69
CA GLU A 87 2.86 -13.40 -20.99
C GLU A 87 2.97 -12.15 -20.12
N ILE A 88 4.08 -11.97 -19.40
CA ILE A 88 4.38 -10.78 -18.63
C ILE A 88 4.35 -9.54 -19.52
N LYS A 89 5.05 -9.59 -20.65
CA LYS A 89 5.12 -8.50 -21.65
C LYS A 89 3.75 -8.23 -22.28
N ALA A 90 3.04 -9.27 -22.68
CA ALA A 90 1.69 -9.13 -23.22
C ALA A 90 0.70 -8.50 -22.23
N GLY A 91 0.93 -8.69 -20.93
CA GLY A 91 0.19 -8.04 -19.85
C GLY A 91 0.65 -6.61 -19.54
N GLY A 92 1.77 -6.15 -20.10
CA GLY A 92 2.35 -4.83 -19.86
C GLY A 92 2.97 -4.68 -18.47
N PHE A 93 3.40 -5.78 -17.86
CA PHE A 93 3.99 -5.78 -16.52
C PHE A 93 5.53 -5.86 -16.53
N ASP A 94 6.15 -6.06 -17.68
CA ASP A 94 7.59 -6.20 -17.85
C ASP A 94 8.41 -4.99 -17.37
N LYS A 95 7.85 -3.79 -17.47
CA LYS A 95 8.47 -2.53 -17.02
C LYS A 95 8.65 -2.41 -15.49
N TYR A 96 8.01 -3.26 -14.72
CA TYR A 96 8.06 -3.21 -13.25
C TYR A 96 9.10 -4.16 -12.65
N PHE A 97 9.77 -4.95 -13.46
CA PHE A 97 10.84 -5.81 -12.98
C PHE A 97 12.17 -5.06 -12.91
N VAL A 98 12.96 -5.37 -11.89
CA VAL A 98 14.30 -4.83 -11.72
C VAL A 98 15.35 -5.68 -12.41
N GLY A 99 16.44 -5.07 -12.83
CA GLY A 99 17.65 -5.73 -13.27
C GLY A 99 17.41 -6.83 -14.27
N HIS A 100 17.54 -8.05 -13.83
CA HIS A 100 17.45 -9.26 -14.64
C HIS A 100 16.03 -9.82 -14.80
N GLY A 101 15.02 -9.13 -14.31
CA GLY A 101 13.61 -9.55 -14.43
C GLY A 101 13.14 -10.51 -13.34
N ASP A 102 13.92 -10.70 -12.28
CA ASP A 102 13.61 -11.64 -11.19
C ASP A 102 12.85 -11.01 -10.04
N GLY A 103 12.90 -9.70 -9.89
CA GLY A 103 12.25 -8.97 -8.80
C GLY A 103 11.33 -7.85 -9.28
N ILE A 104 10.25 -7.60 -8.55
CA ILE A 104 9.35 -6.48 -8.81
C ILE A 104 9.86 -5.26 -8.05
N TYR A 105 10.04 -4.16 -8.78
CA TYR A 105 10.45 -2.90 -8.18
C TYR A 105 9.24 -2.15 -7.60
N PRO A 106 9.32 -1.63 -6.36
CA PRO A 106 8.27 -0.78 -5.82
C PRO A 106 8.18 0.52 -6.62
N CYS A 107 7.08 0.68 -7.36
CA CYS A 107 6.88 1.83 -8.22
C CYS A 107 5.39 2.14 -8.37
N ALA A 108 5.10 3.35 -8.87
CA ALA A 108 3.75 3.76 -9.25
C ALA A 108 3.27 2.99 -10.49
N ALA A 109 1.96 2.98 -10.75
CA ALA A 109 1.37 2.40 -11.95
C ALA A 109 1.87 3.07 -13.25
N SER A 110 2.31 4.33 -13.20
CA SER A 110 3.01 5.03 -14.28
C SER A 110 4.39 4.45 -14.61
N GLY A 111 4.99 3.67 -13.70
CA GLY A 111 6.34 3.11 -13.80
C GLY A 111 7.41 3.93 -13.09
N GLU A 112 7.05 5.04 -12.44
CA GLU A 112 7.99 5.83 -11.64
C GLU A 112 8.39 5.06 -10.39
N PRO A 113 9.71 4.90 -10.14
CA PRO A 113 10.19 4.25 -8.94
C PRO A 113 9.79 5.00 -7.67
N PHE A 114 9.54 4.25 -6.58
CA PHE A 114 9.35 4.85 -5.27
C PHE A 114 10.55 5.73 -4.91
N THR A 115 10.27 6.93 -4.41
CA THR A 115 11.29 7.86 -3.94
C THR A 115 10.93 8.39 -2.55
N ALA A 116 11.96 8.78 -1.78
CA ALA A 116 11.77 9.40 -0.47
C ALA A 116 10.97 10.71 -0.52
N MET A 117 10.84 11.34 -1.68
CA MET A 117 10.01 12.53 -1.87
C MET A 117 8.53 12.27 -1.62
N ALA A 118 8.08 11.02 -1.80
CA ALA A 118 6.69 10.61 -1.55
C ALA A 118 6.35 10.48 -0.05
N ILE A 119 7.36 10.55 0.86
CA ILE A 119 7.14 10.39 2.29
C ILE A 119 6.38 11.57 2.90
N SER A 120 6.54 12.78 2.36
CA SER A 120 5.78 13.99 2.76
C SER A 120 5.82 14.30 4.27
N SER A 121 6.93 14.02 4.94
CA SER A 121 7.14 14.36 6.36
C SER A 121 7.88 15.71 6.47
N LYS A 122 7.18 16.75 6.94
CA LYS A 122 7.70 18.14 6.97
C LYS A 122 8.17 18.58 8.35
N GLY A 123 7.79 17.84 9.41
CA GLY A 123 8.12 18.18 10.78
C GLY A 123 7.18 19.22 11.41
N ASP A 124 6.15 19.65 10.72
CA ASP A 124 5.02 20.41 11.26
C ASP A 124 3.83 19.48 11.45
N HIS A 125 3.46 19.24 12.70
CA HIS A 125 2.47 18.22 13.04
C HIS A 125 1.08 18.48 12.48
N ILE A 126 0.67 19.73 12.27
CA ILE A 126 -0.63 20.04 11.68
C ILE A 126 -0.61 19.75 10.17
N SER A 127 0.44 20.22 9.48
CA SER A 127 0.61 19.96 8.05
C SER A 127 0.74 18.46 7.76
N ASP A 128 1.52 17.76 8.57
CA ASP A 128 1.76 16.33 8.41
C ASP A 128 0.46 15.51 8.58
N LEU A 129 -0.34 15.79 9.63
CA LEU A 129 -1.63 15.13 9.84
C LEU A 129 -2.69 15.48 8.77
N GLN A 130 -2.66 16.69 8.22
CA GLN A 130 -3.54 17.06 7.09
C GLN A 130 -3.16 16.32 5.81
N GLU A 131 -1.88 16.11 5.56
CA GLU A 131 -1.37 15.31 4.43
C GLU A 131 -1.83 13.85 4.55
N ASP A 132 -1.75 13.27 5.76
CA ASP A 132 -2.21 11.90 6.03
C ASP A 132 -3.70 11.73 5.71
N LEU A 133 -4.54 12.66 6.18
CA LEU A 133 -5.97 12.65 5.88
C LEU A 133 -6.26 12.81 4.39
N ALA A 134 -5.45 13.59 3.67
CA ALA A 134 -5.60 13.78 2.23
C ALA A 134 -5.23 12.52 1.45
N ALA A 135 -4.15 11.83 1.82
CA ALA A 135 -3.72 10.57 1.23
C ALA A 135 -4.77 9.47 1.41
N ASP A 136 -5.28 9.28 2.62
CA ASP A 136 -6.36 8.32 2.91
C ASP A 136 -7.63 8.62 2.11
N ALA A 137 -8.00 9.90 1.99
CA ALA A 137 -9.16 10.31 1.21
C ALA A 137 -8.99 10.08 -0.30
N ALA A 138 -7.77 10.16 -0.83
CA ALA A 138 -7.47 9.86 -2.22
C ALA A 138 -7.68 8.37 -2.52
N ILE A 139 -7.17 7.49 -1.67
CA ILE A 139 -7.34 6.03 -1.79
C ILE A 139 -8.83 5.64 -1.78
N ILE A 140 -9.62 6.22 -0.88
CA ILE A 140 -11.07 5.96 -0.78
C ILE A 140 -11.80 6.39 -2.06
N LYS A 141 -11.43 7.51 -2.67
CA LYS A 141 -12.06 8.02 -3.90
C LYS A 141 -11.75 7.19 -5.13
N GLU A 142 -10.60 6.57 -5.21
CA GLU A 142 -10.21 5.71 -6.33
C GLU A 142 -10.97 4.38 -6.37
N GLN A 143 -11.45 3.89 -5.25
CA GLN A 143 -12.17 2.62 -5.14
C GLN A 143 -13.42 2.54 -6.05
N PRO A 144 -14.31 3.55 -6.12
CA PRO A 144 -15.51 3.50 -6.96
C PRO A 144 -15.21 3.48 -8.47
N LEU A 145 -14.12 4.08 -8.90
CA LEU A 145 -13.70 4.07 -10.31
C LEU A 145 -13.19 2.69 -10.73
N ARG A 146 -12.58 1.97 -9.82
CA ARG A 146 -12.10 0.59 -10.04
C ARG A 146 -13.26 -0.41 -10.06
N GLU A 147 -14.32 -0.19 -9.30
CA GLU A 147 -15.53 -1.03 -9.31
C GLU A 147 -16.35 -0.90 -10.60
N LYS A 148 -16.40 0.27 -11.23
CA LYS A 148 -17.17 0.50 -12.45
C LYS A 148 -16.61 -0.20 -13.69
N SER A 149 -15.37 -0.63 -13.67
CA SER A 149 -14.71 -1.23 -14.82
C SER A 149 -14.74 -2.76 -14.87
N ARG A 150 -15.27 -3.46 -13.85
CA ARG A 150 -15.29 -4.93 -13.80
C ARG A 150 -16.40 -5.51 -12.92
N LYS A 151 -16.90 -6.70 -13.31
CA LYS A 151 -17.60 -7.62 -12.41
C LYS A 151 -16.76 -7.84 -11.15
N PRO A 152 -17.35 -7.87 -9.94
CA PRO A 152 -16.61 -7.83 -8.70
C PRO A 152 -15.66 -9.02 -8.58
N LEU A 153 -14.38 -8.81 -8.86
CA LEU A 153 -13.37 -9.60 -8.16
C LEU A 153 -13.58 -9.30 -6.69
N LYS A 154 -13.74 -10.36 -5.89
CA LYS A 154 -14.03 -10.28 -4.46
C LYS A 154 -13.01 -9.40 -3.73
N TYR A 155 -13.15 -8.10 -3.86
CA TYR A 155 -12.39 -7.04 -3.19
C TYR A 155 -12.83 -6.90 -1.72
N LYS A 156 -13.52 -7.92 -1.20
CA LYS A 156 -13.91 -8.01 0.22
C LYS A 156 -12.71 -8.11 1.17
N ALA A 157 -11.51 -8.36 0.67
CA ALA A 157 -10.34 -8.42 1.53
C ALA A 157 -9.91 -7.03 2.05
N PHE A 158 -9.99 -5.99 1.21
CA PHE A 158 -9.55 -4.65 1.61
C PHE A 158 -10.63 -3.79 2.28
N SER A 159 -11.91 -4.01 1.98
CA SER A 159 -13.00 -3.27 2.63
C SER A 159 -13.23 -3.66 4.11
N HIS A 160 -12.57 -4.70 4.60
CA HIS A 160 -12.60 -5.09 6.01
C HIS A 160 -11.41 -4.54 6.81
N LEU A 161 -10.35 -4.06 6.16
CA LEU A 161 -9.18 -3.50 6.84
C LEU A 161 -9.50 -2.20 7.60
N GLY A 162 -10.47 -1.42 7.12
CA GLY A 162 -10.99 -0.23 7.85
C GLY A 162 -12.04 -0.52 8.90
N LYS A 163 -12.39 -1.80 9.17
CA LYS A 163 -13.43 -2.18 10.12
C LYS A 163 -12.96 -3.20 11.15
N THR A 164 -11.87 -2.91 11.83
CA THR A 164 -11.62 -3.56 13.12
C THR A 164 -12.64 -3.03 14.13
N PRO A 165 -13.37 -3.89 14.84
CA PRO A 165 -14.26 -3.44 15.92
C PRO A 165 -13.41 -2.83 17.03
N GLY A 166 -13.34 -1.52 17.10
CA GLY A 166 -12.63 -0.82 18.15
C GLY A 166 -12.00 0.53 17.77
N ASN A 167 -11.66 0.77 16.52
CA ASN A 167 -11.08 2.06 16.09
C ASN A 167 -12.13 3.00 15.50
N ARG A 168 -12.98 3.55 16.38
CA ARG A 168 -13.65 4.83 16.09
C ARG A 168 -12.65 5.91 16.47
N ILE A 169 -12.05 6.56 15.47
CA ILE A 169 -11.38 7.83 15.68
C ILE A 169 -12.44 8.80 16.19
N PRO A 170 -12.33 9.34 17.42
CA PRO A 170 -13.27 10.37 17.86
C PRO A 170 -13.08 11.59 16.96
N ALA A 171 -14.18 12.16 16.46
CA ALA A 171 -14.13 13.45 15.80
C ALA A 171 -13.41 14.46 16.71
N ILE A 172 -12.34 15.03 16.20
CA ILE A 172 -11.63 16.12 16.88
C ILE A 172 -12.50 17.36 16.69
N THR A 173 -13.21 17.76 17.71
CA THR A 173 -13.83 19.09 17.83
C THR A 173 -12.81 20.07 18.40
#